data_43d08f1480d89cae9b7914f172f22975
#
_entry.id   43d08f1480d89cae9b7914f172f22975
#
_cell.length_a   1.000
_cell.length_b   1.000
_cell.length_c   1.000
_cell.angle_alpha   90.00
_cell.angle_beta   90.00
_cell.angle_gamma   90.00
#
_symmetry.space_group_name_H-M   'P 1'
#
loop_
_entity.id
_entity.type
_entity.pdbx_description
1 polymer ?
#
loop_
_entity_poly.entity_id
_entity_poly.type
_entity_poly.pdbx_seq_one_letter_code
_entity_poly.pdbx_strand_id
1 'polypeptide(L)'
;MEGGTLMFIVRPYQEKDAAACGQCFFEGFFTGPTDGNDRAFLRDYAQVLIEKCSFSYVAVASDGQVGGFVCGKYNKSFDKRLVGRSDTERHYGRWLAMFLKFYLKGYKLSPAFQAQFDAFFRQLRQREEEPFQGCDLELVALSSRKAYRKGVGTALVTRFISRAQADGAGSIRLLTNTLASWEFYEKRGFCIIWEKPFPDSSGERTMVYEYRGKER
;
A
#
# COMPACT_ATOMS: atom_id res chain seq x y z
N MET A 1 5.44 -28.82 16.80
CA MET A 1 6.24 -27.96 15.89
C MET A 1 6.12 -26.55 16.42
N GLU A 2 7.17 -26.10 17.12
CA GLU A 2 7.23 -24.77 17.71
C GLU A 2 7.24 -23.72 16.59
N GLY A 3 6.24 -22.85 16.63
CA GLY A 3 6.13 -21.74 15.68
C GLY A 3 7.16 -20.67 16.00
N GLY A 4 8.38 -20.84 15.50
CA GLY A 4 9.41 -19.81 15.61
C GLY A 4 8.87 -18.49 15.08
N THR A 5 8.98 -17.44 15.87
CA THR A 5 8.64 -16.08 15.46
C THR A 5 9.53 -15.71 14.27
N LEU A 6 8.95 -15.56 13.08
CA LEU A 6 9.69 -15.10 11.91
C LEU A 6 10.26 -13.71 12.21
N MET A 7 11.57 -13.60 12.19
CA MET A 7 12.26 -12.31 12.30
C MET A 7 12.29 -11.63 10.94
N PHE A 8 11.93 -10.35 10.90
CA PHE A 8 11.96 -9.53 9.69
C PHE A 8 12.93 -8.38 9.87
N ILE A 9 13.76 -8.14 8.85
CA ILE A 9 14.56 -6.93 8.71
C ILE A 9 13.76 -5.95 7.86
N VAL A 10 13.35 -4.82 8.44
CA VAL A 10 12.66 -3.76 7.72
C VAL A 10 13.68 -2.74 7.21
N ARG A 11 13.73 -2.58 5.88
CA ARG A 11 14.62 -1.63 5.20
C ARG A 11 13.89 -0.81 4.14
N PRO A 12 14.47 0.31 3.68
CA PRO A 12 13.94 1.03 2.53
C PRO A 12 13.78 0.13 1.30
N TYR A 13 12.75 0.38 0.51
CA TYR A 13 12.53 -0.26 -0.79
C TYR A 13 13.70 0.00 -1.74
N GLN A 14 14.00 -0.97 -2.56
CA GLN A 14 14.96 -0.88 -3.67
C GLN A 14 14.31 -1.40 -4.96
N GLU A 15 14.70 -0.90 -6.11
CA GLU A 15 14.10 -1.28 -7.41
C GLU A 15 14.08 -2.80 -7.65
N LYS A 16 15.09 -3.52 -7.20
CA LYS A 16 15.15 -5.00 -7.27
C LYS A 16 14.03 -5.71 -6.52
N ASP A 17 13.35 -5.03 -5.59
CA ASP A 17 12.25 -5.58 -4.79
C ASP A 17 10.91 -5.52 -5.55
N ALA A 18 10.84 -4.83 -6.69
CA ALA A 18 9.59 -4.55 -7.41
C ALA A 18 8.77 -5.81 -7.72
N ALA A 19 9.44 -6.89 -8.18
CA ALA A 19 8.75 -8.14 -8.50
C ALA A 19 8.13 -8.79 -7.25
N ALA A 20 8.86 -8.79 -6.13
CA ALA A 20 8.38 -9.33 -4.87
C ALA A 20 7.25 -8.46 -4.28
N CYS A 21 7.34 -7.13 -4.40
CA CYS A 21 6.26 -6.22 -4.02
C CYS A 21 5.01 -6.42 -4.88
N GLY A 22 5.17 -6.67 -6.19
CA GLY A 22 4.07 -7.06 -7.08
C GLY A 22 3.36 -8.33 -6.61
N GLN A 23 4.13 -9.34 -6.19
CA GLN A 23 3.58 -10.56 -5.61
C GLN A 23 2.85 -10.31 -4.27
N CYS A 24 3.43 -9.49 -3.38
CA CYS A 24 2.77 -9.07 -2.15
C CYS A 24 1.44 -8.37 -2.43
N PHE A 25 1.44 -7.46 -3.40
CA PHE A 25 0.25 -6.72 -3.82
C PHE A 25 -0.83 -7.66 -4.34
N PHE A 26 -0.46 -8.62 -5.22
CA PHE A 26 -1.40 -9.63 -5.69
C PHE A 26 -2.02 -10.42 -4.54
N GLU A 27 -1.20 -11.00 -3.66
CA GLU A 27 -1.69 -11.83 -2.55
C GLU A 27 -2.50 -11.06 -1.50
N GLY A 28 -2.35 -9.72 -1.47
CA GLY A 28 -3.12 -8.83 -0.59
C GLY A 28 -4.48 -8.43 -1.13
N PHE A 29 -4.60 -8.29 -2.45
CA PHE A 29 -5.78 -7.67 -3.07
C PHE A 29 -6.51 -8.55 -4.10
N PHE A 30 -5.88 -9.64 -4.56
CA PHE A 30 -6.41 -10.48 -5.63
C PHE A 30 -6.36 -11.96 -5.27
N THR A 31 -7.03 -12.77 -6.07
CA THR A 31 -7.11 -14.23 -5.90
C THR A 31 -6.94 -14.96 -7.23
N GLY A 32 -6.70 -16.27 -7.16
CA GLY A 32 -6.57 -17.13 -8.34
C GLY A 32 -5.17 -17.19 -8.93
N PRO A 33 -5.01 -17.84 -10.07
CA PRO A 33 -3.72 -17.98 -10.74
C PRO A 33 -3.33 -16.71 -11.49
N THR A 34 -2.02 -16.48 -11.64
CA THR A 34 -1.43 -15.42 -12.48
C THR A 34 -0.47 -16.03 -13.49
N ASP A 35 -0.47 -15.50 -14.69
CA ASP A 35 0.52 -15.83 -15.71
C ASP A 35 1.75 -14.90 -15.68
N GLY A 36 2.65 -15.03 -16.68
CA GLY A 36 3.85 -14.20 -16.79
C GLY A 36 3.54 -12.73 -17.07
N ASN A 37 2.49 -12.46 -17.83
CA ASN A 37 2.07 -11.10 -18.19
C ASN A 37 1.42 -10.38 -16.99
N ASP A 38 0.58 -11.10 -16.25
CA ASP A 38 -0.05 -10.60 -15.03
C ASP A 38 1.04 -10.21 -14.00
N ARG A 39 2.05 -11.07 -13.82
CA ARG A 39 3.18 -10.79 -12.92
C ARG A 39 4.04 -9.61 -13.39
N ALA A 40 4.26 -9.48 -14.70
CA ALA A 40 4.98 -8.33 -15.25
C ALA A 40 4.22 -7.01 -14.99
N PHE A 41 2.91 -7.02 -15.19
CA PHE A 41 2.06 -5.87 -14.89
C PHE A 41 2.09 -5.55 -13.38
N LEU A 42 1.91 -6.55 -12.52
CA LEU A 42 1.91 -6.37 -11.07
C LEU A 42 3.24 -5.80 -10.55
N ARG A 43 4.37 -6.25 -11.11
CA ARG A 43 5.69 -5.69 -10.81
C ARG A 43 5.73 -4.20 -11.16
N ASP A 44 5.35 -3.85 -12.39
CA ASP A 44 5.41 -2.47 -12.89
C ASP A 44 4.43 -1.58 -12.12
N TYR A 45 3.23 -2.10 -11.78
CA TYR A 45 2.23 -1.39 -10.99
C TYR A 45 2.71 -1.13 -9.56
N ALA A 46 3.22 -2.15 -8.87
CA ALA A 46 3.74 -2.00 -7.52
C ALA A 46 4.92 -1.04 -7.48
N GLN A 47 5.83 -1.11 -8.46
CA GLN A 47 6.95 -0.19 -8.58
C GLN A 47 6.48 1.25 -8.72
N VAL A 48 5.56 1.53 -9.65
CA VAL A 48 5.01 2.87 -9.86
C VAL A 48 4.26 3.38 -8.63
N LEU A 49 3.48 2.52 -7.97
CA LEU A 49 2.76 2.86 -6.74
C LEU A 49 3.73 3.30 -5.64
N ILE A 50 4.78 2.50 -5.42
CA ILE A 50 5.79 2.74 -4.38
C ILE A 50 6.62 4.00 -4.69
N GLU A 51 7.04 4.17 -5.94
CA GLU A 51 7.85 5.32 -6.37
C GLU A 51 7.12 6.67 -6.32
N LYS A 52 5.78 6.65 -6.35
CA LYS A 52 4.95 7.85 -6.13
C LYS A 52 4.79 8.24 -4.67
N CYS A 53 5.21 7.39 -3.76
CA CYS A 53 5.15 7.65 -2.33
C CYS A 53 6.37 8.42 -1.85
N SER A 54 6.21 9.17 -0.78
CA SER A 54 7.30 9.96 -0.18
C SER A 54 8.36 9.07 0.47
N PHE A 55 7.96 7.89 0.97
CA PHE A 55 8.84 6.84 1.46
C PHE A 55 8.17 5.47 1.44
N SER A 56 8.98 4.43 1.46
CA SER A 56 8.54 3.05 1.42
C SER A 56 9.53 2.11 2.09
N TYR A 57 9.01 1.04 2.67
CA TYR A 57 9.79 -0.01 3.31
C TYR A 57 9.35 -1.39 2.84
N VAL A 58 10.30 -2.32 2.83
CA VAL A 58 10.07 -3.75 2.67
C VAL A 58 10.51 -4.49 3.92
N ALA A 59 9.81 -5.56 4.25
CA ALA A 59 10.20 -6.50 5.29
C ALA A 59 10.80 -7.74 4.63
N VAL A 60 12.07 -8.00 4.92
CA VAL A 60 12.81 -9.15 4.43
C VAL A 60 12.85 -10.21 5.52
N ALA A 61 12.41 -11.42 5.21
CA ALA A 61 12.43 -12.55 6.11
C ALA A 61 13.84 -13.16 6.21
N SER A 62 14.05 -14.06 7.15
CA SER A 62 15.34 -14.74 7.37
C SER A 62 15.83 -15.56 6.18
N ASP A 63 14.92 -15.97 5.29
CA ASP A 63 15.24 -16.66 4.02
C ASP A 63 15.67 -15.69 2.89
N GLY A 64 15.78 -14.40 3.18
CA GLY A 64 16.15 -13.38 2.21
C GLY A 64 15.00 -12.90 1.32
N GLN A 65 13.80 -13.46 1.46
CA GLN A 65 12.65 -13.09 0.64
C GLN A 65 11.92 -11.86 1.21
N VAL A 66 11.40 -11.02 0.31
CA VAL A 66 10.50 -9.92 0.70
C VAL A 66 9.14 -10.52 1.07
N GLY A 67 8.78 -10.40 2.34
CA GLY A 67 7.53 -10.89 2.89
C GLY A 67 6.39 -9.88 2.84
N GLY A 68 6.69 -8.59 2.66
CA GLY A 68 5.69 -7.52 2.57
C GLY A 68 6.32 -6.16 2.32
N PHE A 69 5.47 -5.18 2.02
CA PHE A 69 5.87 -3.78 1.87
C PHE A 69 4.83 -2.82 2.45
N VAL A 70 5.27 -1.61 2.76
CA VAL A 70 4.43 -0.47 3.12
C VAL A 70 4.95 0.77 2.41
N CYS A 71 4.04 1.63 1.94
CA CYS A 71 4.41 2.91 1.37
C CYS A 71 3.44 4.01 1.80
N GLY A 72 3.94 5.24 1.90
CA GLY A 72 3.18 6.40 2.33
C GLY A 72 3.54 7.67 1.60
N LYS A 73 2.56 8.55 1.51
CA LYS A 73 2.66 9.81 0.81
C LYS A 73 2.30 10.96 1.74
N TYR A 74 3.22 11.90 1.93
CA TYR A 74 2.94 13.13 2.64
C TYR A 74 1.93 13.99 1.88
N ASN A 75 1.06 14.66 2.62
CA ASN A 75 0.21 15.70 2.06
C ASN A 75 1.09 16.87 1.56
N LYS A 76 0.67 17.52 0.48
CA LYS A 76 1.43 18.62 -0.15
C LYS A 76 1.75 19.77 0.82
N SER A 77 0.86 20.07 1.76
CA SER A 77 1.07 21.11 2.76
C SER A 77 2.14 20.70 3.81
N PHE A 78 2.23 19.42 4.13
CA PHE A 78 3.23 18.88 5.02
C PHE A 78 4.59 18.71 4.31
N ASP A 79 4.60 18.21 3.08
CA ASP A 79 5.79 17.99 2.27
C ASP A 79 6.57 19.30 2.03
N LYS A 80 5.87 20.43 1.85
CA LYS A 80 6.49 21.75 1.75
C LYS A 80 7.24 22.17 3.02
N ARG A 81 6.85 21.68 4.21
CA ARG A 81 7.51 21.96 5.48
C ARG A 81 8.78 21.13 5.66
N LEU A 82 8.85 19.95 5.10
CA LEU A 82 10.03 19.08 5.16
C LEU A 82 11.21 19.55 4.31
N VAL A 83 11.06 20.66 3.56
CA VAL A 83 12.08 21.33 2.75
C VAL A 83 12.97 20.37 1.95
N GLY A 84 12.57 20.15 0.72
CA GLY A 84 13.47 19.74 -0.33
C GLY A 84 13.61 18.25 -0.55
N ARG A 85 12.82 17.80 -1.42
CA ARG A 85 12.98 16.82 -2.49
C ARG A 85 11.66 16.12 -2.77
N SER A 86 10.84 16.78 -3.55
CA SER A 86 9.87 16.04 -4.34
C SER A 86 10.67 15.32 -5.45
N ASP A 87 10.99 14.05 -5.25
CA ASP A 87 11.45 13.16 -6.32
C ASP A 87 10.33 12.88 -7.35
N THR A 88 9.24 13.63 -7.28
CA THR A 88 8.01 13.43 -8.06
C THR A 88 8.23 13.57 -9.56
N GLU A 89 9.23 14.28 -10.01
CA GLU A 89 9.48 14.50 -11.45
C GLU A 89 10.10 13.29 -12.15
N ARG A 90 10.92 12.48 -11.47
CA ARG A 90 11.58 11.32 -12.07
C ARG A 90 10.65 10.16 -12.43
N HIS A 91 9.50 10.07 -11.77
CA HIS A 91 8.62 8.89 -11.87
C HIS A 91 7.44 9.08 -12.81
N TYR A 92 7.19 10.32 -13.29
CA TYR A 92 6.04 10.61 -14.15
C TYR A 92 6.10 9.86 -15.49
N GLY A 93 7.28 9.76 -16.09
CA GLY A 93 7.49 9.04 -17.34
C GLY A 93 7.21 7.55 -17.24
N ARG A 94 7.64 6.90 -16.15
CA ARG A 94 7.40 5.47 -15.91
C ARG A 94 5.93 5.19 -15.68
N TRP A 95 5.26 6.03 -14.91
CA TRP A 95 3.81 5.96 -14.70
C TRP A 95 3.04 6.06 -16.01
N LEU A 96 3.36 7.08 -16.83
CA LEU A 96 2.73 7.28 -18.12
C LEU A 96 2.97 6.09 -19.05
N ALA A 97 4.21 5.58 -19.12
CA ALA A 97 4.56 4.42 -19.94
C ALA A 97 3.79 3.17 -19.51
N MET A 98 3.67 2.90 -18.21
CA MET A 98 2.89 1.78 -17.67
C MET A 98 1.41 1.91 -18.04
N PHE A 99 0.81 3.09 -17.86
CA PHE A 99 -0.61 3.32 -18.19
C PHE A 99 -0.86 3.22 -19.69
N LEU A 100 -0.03 3.80 -20.53
CA LEU A 100 -0.15 3.66 -21.99
C LEU A 100 -0.07 2.19 -22.39
N LYS A 101 0.90 1.44 -21.86
CA LYS A 101 1.02 0.00 -22.11
C LYS A 101 -0.21 -0.77 -21.65
N PHE A 102 -0.80 -0.41 -20.51
CA PHE A 102 -2.04 -1.03 -20.00
C PHE A 102 -3.23 -0.74 -20.93
N TYR A 103 -3.49 0.52 -21.27
CA TYR A 103 -4.60 0.91 -22.14
C TYR A 103 -4.47 0.38 -23.58
N LEU A 104 -3.26 0.27 -24.09
CA LEU A 104 -2.96 -0.31 -25.39
C LEU A 104 -2.94 -1.86 -25.37
N LYS A 105 -3.37 -2.50 -24.27
CA LYS A 105 -3.35 -3.95 -24.04
C LYS A 105 -1.97 -4.59 -24.24
N GLY A 106 -0.92 -3.84 -24.04
CA GLY A 106 0.47 -4.30 -24.20
C GLY A 106 0.92 -5.34 -23.18
N TYR A 107 0.21 -5.46 -22.02
CA TYR A 107 0.49 -6.51 -21.04
C TYR A 107 -0.18 -7.85 -21.38
N LYS A 108 -1.22 -7.87 -22.22
CA LYS A 108 -1.99 -9.10 -22.56
C LYS A 108 -2.42 -9.85 -21.29
N LEU A 109 -3.05 -9.16 -20.34
CA LEU A 109 -3.47 -9.72 -19.08
C LEU A 109 -4.45 -10.88 -19.27
N SER A 110 -4.39 -11.87 -18.37
CA SER A 110 -5.38 -12.93 -18.32
C SER A 110 -6.77 -12.34 -18.03
N PRO A 111 -7.85 -12.84 -18.69
CA PRO A 111 -9.19 -12.26 -18.51
C PRO A 111 -9.67 -12.23 -17.06
N ALA A 112 -9.35 -13.27 -16.30
CA ALA A 112 -9.71 -13.37 -14.88
C ALA A 112 -9.02 -12.31 -14.02
N PHE A 113 -7.72 -12.09 -14.23
CA PHE A 113 -6.98 -11.06 -13.51
C PHE A 113 -7.41 -9.66 -13.95
N GLN A 114 -7.60 -9.43 -15.25
CA GLN A 114 -8.07 -8.14 -15.76
C GLN A 114 -9.40 -7.72 -15.14
N ALA A 115 -10.38 -8.64 -15.06
CA ALA A 115 -11.68 -8.35 -14.46
C ALA A 115 -11.56 -7.93 -12.98
N GLN A 116 -10.69 -8.61 -12.21
CA GLN A 116 -10.43 -8.26 -10.81
C GLN A 116 -9.74 -6.89 -10.70
N PHE A 117 -8.74 -6.62 -11.55
CA PHE A 117 -8.03 -5.34 -11.55
C PHE A 117 -8.93 -4.18 -11.95
N ASP A 118 -9.81 -4.36 -12.93
CA ASP A 118 -10.78 -3.34 -13.34
C ASP A 118 -11.79 -3.03 -12.22
N ALA A 119 -12.22 -4.05 -11.46
CA ALA A 119 -13.09 -3.86 -10.30
C ALA A 119 -12.36 -3.08 -9.19
N PHE A 120 -11.13 -3.47 -8.85
CA PHE A 120 -10.28 -2.78 -7.90
C PHE A 120 -10.04 -1.32 -8.31
N PHE A 121 -9.74 -1.07 -9.59
CA PHE A 121 -9.48 0.27 -10.07
C PHE A 121 -10.73 1.17 -10.09
N ARG A 122 -11.91 0.58 -10.34
CA ARG A 122 -13.19 1.31 -10.19
C ARG A 122 -13.41 1.76 -8.74
N GLN A 123 -13.16 0.90 -7.76
CA GLN A 123 -13.25 1.28 -6.34
C GLN A 123 -12.29 2.42 -5.99
N LEU A 124 -11.05 2.37 -6.47
CA LEU A 124 -10.08 3.45 -6.26
C LEU A 124 -10.53 4.79 -6.86
N ARG A 125 -11.21 4.77 -8.01
CA ARG A 125 -11.76 5.99 -8.64
C ARG A 125 -12.94 6.60 -7.89
N GLN A 126 -13.63 5.80 -7.09
CA GLN A 126 -14.75 6.26 -6.25
C GLN A 126 -14.28 6.77 -4.89
N ARG A 127 -12.95 6.80 -4.66
CA ARG A 127 -12.37 7.32 -3.44
C ARG A 127 -12.77 8.79 -3.26
N GLU A 128 -13.24 9.10 -2.08
CA GLU A 128 -13.50 10.48 -1.65
C GLU A 128 -12.22 11.08 -1.09
N GLU A 129 -11.93 12.34 -1.46
CA GLU A 129 -10.75 13.07 -1.00
C GLU A 129 -10.99 13.82 0.32
N GLU A 130 -12.27 14.11 0.64
CA GLU A 130 -12.64 14.83 1.86
C GLU A 130 -12.07 14.21 3.15
N PRO A 131 -12.17 12.88 3.37
CA PRO A 131 -11.64 12.26 4.57
C PRO A 131 -10.11 12.35 4.71
N PHE A 132 -9.40 12.79 3.66
CA PHE A 132 -7.94 12.95 3.68
C PHE A 132 -7.48 14.40 3.81
N GLN A 133 -8.42 15.36 3.80
CA GLN A 133 -8.10 16.76 4.00
C GLN A 133 -7.54 16.97 5.41
N GLY A 134 -6.44 17.72 5.49
CA GLY A 134 -5.79 18.04 6.77
C GLY A 134 -4.97 16.90 7.41
N CYS A 135 -4.86 15.72 6.80
CA CYS A 135 -3.90 14.73 7.29
C CYS A 135 -2.48 15.08 6.84
N ASP A 136 -1.48 14.71 7.63
CA ASP A 136 -0.08 14.93 7.28
C ASP A 136 0.46 13.85 6.34
N LEU A 137 0.05 12.60 6.57
CA LEU A 137 0.57 11.44 5.86
C LEU A 137 -0.54 10.44 5.54
N GLU A 138 -0.57 9.95 4.33
CA GLU A 138 -1.38 8.81 3.94
C GLU A 138 -0.55 7.53 3.89
N LEU A 139 -1.00 6.47 4.56
CA LEU A 139 -0.54 5.11 4.31
C LEU A 139 -1.28 4.61 3.05
N VAL A 140 -0.57 4.63 1.92
CA VAL A 140 -1.15 4.35 0.59
C VAL A 140 -1.37 2.87 0.36
N ALA A 141 -0.41 2.03 0.77
CA ALA A 141 -0.52 0.59 0.68
C ALA A 141 0.29 -0.10 1.76
N LEU A 142 -0.28 -1.16 2.31
CA LEU A 142 0.37 -2.17 3.14
C LEU A 142 -0.05 -3.53 2.60
N SER A 143 0.91 -4.32 2.17
CA SER A 143 0.61 -5.65 1.65
C SER A 143 1.68 -6.67 2.03
N SER A 144 1.28 -7.92 2.14
CA SER A 144 2.16 -9.01 2.53
C SER A 144 1.80 -10.32 1.84
N ARG A 145 2.81 -11.15 1.61
CA ARG A 145 2.62 -12.52 1.14
C ARG A 145 1.94 -13.36 2.22
N LYS A 146 1.07 -14.25 1.79
CA LYS A 146 0.31 -15.15 2.68
C LYS A 146 1.22 -15.96 3.60
N ALA A 147 2.37 -16.43 3.08
CA ALA A 147 3.34 -17.21 3.83
C ALA A 147 3.99 -16.46 5.01
N TYR A 148 4.01 -15.11 4.97
CA TYR A 148 4.70 -14.26 5.95
C TYR A 148 3.73 -13.40 6.79
N ARG A 149 2.42 -13.63 6.73
CA ARG A 149 1.41 -12.79 7.41
C ARG A 149 1.62 -12.66 8.91
N LYS A 150 2.22 -13.65 9.56
CA LYS A 150 2.50 -13.59 11.01
C LYS A 150 3.68 -12.66 11.29
N GLY A 151 3.40 -11.43 11.76
CA GLY A 151 4.40 -10.46 12.22
C GLY A 151 4.86 -9.43 11.19
N VAL A 152 4.87 -9.74 9.89
CA VAL A 152 5.38 -8.83 8.85
C VAL A 152 4.65 -7.49 8.81
N GLY A 153 3.31 -7.51 8.85
CA GLY A 153 2.50 -6.28 8.86
C GLY A 153 2.79 -5.42 10.09
N THR A 154 2.98 -6.04 11.25
CA THR A 154 3.35 -5.33 12.48
C THR A 154 4.69 -4.64 12.34
N ALA A 155 5.72 -5.36 11.89
CA ALA A 155 7.05 -4.79 11.70
C ALA A 155 7.04 -3.60 10.72
N LEU A 156 6.32 -3.72 9.62
CA LEU A 156 6.17 -2.66 8.61
C LEU A 156 5.45 -1.43 9.16
N VAL A 157 4.27 -1.61 9.80
CA VAL A 157 3.49 -0.47 10.33
C VAL A 157 4.23 0.21 11.48
N THR A 158 4.88 -0.54 12.37
CA THR A 158 5.70 0.05 13.44
C THR A 158 6.81 0.93 12.86
N ARG A 159 7.55 0.43 11.85
CA ARG A 159 8.59 1.22 11.17
C ARG A 159 8.02 2.45 10.47
N PHE A 160 6.86 2.29 9.83
CA PHE A 160 6.16 3.37 9.14
C PHE A 160 5.77 4.50 10.10
N ILE A 161 5.11 4.17 11.21
CA ILE A 161 4.71 5.14 12.25
C ILE A 161 5.95 5.82 12.85
N SER A 162 6.99 5.05 13.18
CA SER A 162 8.23 5.62 13.72
C SER A 162 8.88 6.64 12.78
N ARG A 163 8.84 6.38 11.46
CA ARG A 163 9.32 7.33 10.45
C ARG A 163 8.45 8.58 10.39
N ALA A 164 7.13 8.42 10.36
CA ALA A 164 6.19 9.53 10.36
C ALA A 164 6.38 10.45 11.56
N GLN A 165 6.54 9.88 12.75
CA GLN A 165 6.79 10.61 13.99
C GLN A 165 8.14 11.34 13.97
N ALA A 166 9.20 10.69 13.47
CA ALA A 166 10.52 11.31 13.33
C ALA A 166 10.51 12.51 12.38
N ASP A 167 9.68 12.46 11.34
CA ASP A 167 9.48 13.56 10.39
C ASP A 167 8.47 14.61 10.91
N GLY A 168 7.88 14.41 12.11
CA GLY A 168 6.96 15.34 12.74
C GLY A 168 5.50 15.27 12.25
N ALA A 169 5.10 14.20 11.56
CA ALA A 169 3.72 13.99 11.16
C ALA A 169 2.85 13.70 12.40
N GLY A 170 1.82 14.51 12.64
CA GLY A 170 0.87 14.37 13.74
C GLY A 170 -0.27 13.41 13.42
N SER A 171 -0.60 13.23 12.14
CA SER A 171 -1.71 12.39 11.71
C SER A 171 -1.35 11.50 10.52
N ILE A 172 -1.79 10.24 10.59
CA ILE A 172 -1.64 9.25 9.51
C ILE A 172 -3.03 8.72 9.18
N ARG A 173 -3.46 8.79 7.92
CA ARG A 173 -4.73 8.21 7.48
C ARG A 173 -4.52 7.10 6.47
N LEU A 174 -5.44 6.16 6.43
CA LEU A 174 -5.49 5.07 5.45
C LEU A 174 -6.92 4.77 5.03
N LEU A 175 -7.07 4.31 3.80
CA LEU A 175 -8.31 3.77 3.27
C LEU A 175 -8.29 2.24 3.37
N THR A 176 -9.38 1.67 3.86
CA THR A 176 -9.60 0.22 3.88
C THR A 176 -11.08 -0.10 3.70
N ASN A 177 -11.45 -1.35 3.79
CA ASN A 177 -12.84 -1.80 3.73
C ASN A 177 -13.06 -3.03 4.63
N THR A 178 -14.31 -3.41 4.82
CA THR A 178 -14.70 -4.56 5.65
C THR A 178 -14.28 -5.91 5.09
N LEU A 179 -13.89 -6.01 3.81
CA LEU A 179 -13.33 -7.22 3.20
C LEU A 179 -11.85 -7.43 3.53
N ALA A 180 -11.16 -6.37 4.00
CA ALA A 180 -9.76 -6.42 4.40
C ALA A 180 -9.61 -6.73 5.89
N SER A 181 -8.37 -6.94 6.35
CA SER A 181 -8.06 -7.15 7.77
C SER A 181 -8.02 -5.82 8.54
N TRP A 182 -9.15 -5.11 8.60
CA TRP A 182 -9.25 -3.78 9.19
C TRP A 182 -8.97 -3.75 10.70
N GLU A 183 -9.33 -4.80 11.46
CA GLU A 183 -9.04 -4.92 12.90
C GLU A 183 -7.52 -4.90 13.18
N PHE A 184 -6.72 -5.18 12.17
CA PHE A 184 -5.27 -5.07 12.27
C PHE A 184 -4.84 -3.64 12.61
N TYR A 185 -5.53 -2.64 12.09
CA TYR A 185 -5.22 -1.22 12.32
C TYR A 185 -5.71 -0.75 13.69
N GLU A 186 -6.90 -1.17 14.11
CA GLU A 186 -7.44 -0.85 15.45
C GLU A 186 -6.52 -1.33 16.57
N LYS A 187 -6.01 -2.57 16.46
CA LYS A 187 -5.04 -3.14 17.40
C LYS A 187 -3.72 -2.36 17.47
N ARG A 188 -3.52 -1.36 16.59
CA ARG A 188 -2.32 -0.51 16.51
C ARG A 188 -2.61 0.96 16.77
N GLY A 189 -3.78 1.25 17.33
CA GLY A 189 -4.17 2.59 17.74
C GLY A 189 -4.71 3.47 16.63
N PHE A 190 -5.09 2.88 15.49
CA PHE A 190 -5.87 3.60 14.50
C PHE A 190 -7.35 3.56 14.88
N CYS A 191 -8.06 4.68 14.68
CA CYS A 191 -9.49 4.80 14.92
C CYS A 191 -10.22 5.16 13.63
N ILE A 192 -11.45 4.67 13.46
CA ILE A 192 -12.32 5.06 12.35
C ILE A 192 -12.67 6.55 12.50
N ILE A 193 -12.52 7.30 11.40
CA ILE A 193 -12.92 8.70 11.33
C ILE A 193 -13.99 8.95 10.26
N TRP A 194 -14.17 8.01 9.35
CA TRP A 194 -15.15 8.09 8.28
C TRP A 194 -15.48 6.70 7.76
N GLU A 195 -16.74 6.47 7.38
CA GLU A 195 -17.19 5.25 6.73
C GLU A 195 -18.33 5.52 5.75
N LYS A 196 -18.43 4.67 4.72
CA LYS A 196 -19.48 4.71 3.71
C LYS A 196 -19.84 3.30 3.25
N PRO A 197 -21.13 2.94 3.16
CA PRO A 197 -21.57 1.67 2.60
C PRO A 197 -21.13 1.50 1.14
N PHE A 198 -20.90 0.26 0.72
CA PHE A 198 -20.72 -0.06 -0.70
C PHE A 198 -22.03 0.17 -1.46
N PRO A 199 -21.97 0.60 -2.73
CA PRO A 199 -23.18 0.88 -3.52
C PRO A 199 -24.03 -0.36 -3.83
N ASP A 200 -23.45 -1.56 -3.73
CA ASP A 200 -24.05 -2.83 -4.14
C ASP A 200 -24.95 -3.50 -3.08
N SER A 201 -25.25 -2.81 -1.99
CA SER A 201 -26.06 -3.32 -0.88
C SER A 201 -25.54 -4.62 -0.23
N SER A 202 -24.27 -4.95 -0.40
CA SER A 202 -23.63 -6.14 0.19
C SER A 202 -23.51 -6.09 1.72
N GLY A 203 -23.77 -4.93 2.34
CA GLY A 203 -23.49 -4.66 3.75
C GLY A 203 -22.02 -4.31 4.03
N GLU A 204 -21.17 -4.36 3.02
CA GLU A 204 -19.77 -3.97 3.12
C GLU A 204 -19.61 -2.45 3.18
N ARG A 205 -18.49 -2.01 3.76
CA ARG A 205 -18.21 -0.58 3.94
C ARG A 205 -16.76 -0.25 3.58
N THR A 206 -16.58 0.92 2.99
CA THR A 206 -15.28 1.61 2.89
C THR A 206 -15.08 2.41 4.16
N MET A 207 -13.88 2.40 4.71
CA MET A 207 -13.54 3.07 5.97
C MET A 207 -12.23 3.84 5.83
N VAL A 208 -12.16 4.99 6.49
CA VAL A 208 -10.92 5.72 6.70
C VAL A 208 -10.55 5.65 8.17
N TYR A 209 -9.36 5.18 8.43
CA TYR A 209 -8.76 5.12 9.76
C TYR A 209 -7.73 6.23 9.92
N GLU A 210 -7.64 6.78 11.12
CA GLU A 210 -6.61 7.76 11.50
C GLU A 210 -5.82 7.25 12.70
N TYR A 211 -4.50 7.38 12.62
CA TYR A 211 -3.59 7.29 13.76
C TYR A 211 -3.13 8.71 14.11
N ARG A 212 -3.31 9.12 15.36
CA ARG A 212 -2.74 10.36 15.91
C ARG A 212 -1.57 10.02 16.81
N GLY A 213 -0.43 10.60 16.52
CA GLY A 213 0.70 10.57 17.42
C GLY A 213 0.28 11.12 18.78
N LYS A 214 0.86 10.61 19.88
CA LYS A 214 0.67 11.25 21.19
C LYS A 214 1.18 12.69 21.07
N GLU A 215 0.31 13.65 21.41
CA GLU A 215 0.73 15.03 21.61
C GLU A 215 1.89 15.02 22.63
N ARG A 216 2.99 15.67 22.25
CA ARG A 216 4.17 15.83 23.14
C ARG A 216 3.92 16.93 24.14
#